data_978301a84e1f65d4108c31c4574ec491
#
_entry.id   978301a84e1f65d4108c31c4574ec491
#
_cell.length_a   1.000
_cell.length_b   1.000
_cell.length_c   1.000
_cell.angle_alpha   90.00
_cell.angle_beta   90.00
_cell.angle_gamma   90.00
#
_symmetry.space_group_name_H-M   'P 1'
#
loop_
_entity.id
_entity.type
_entity.pdbx_description
1 polymer ?
#
loop_
_entity_poly.entity_id
_entity_poly.type
_entity_poly.pdbx_seq_one_letter_code
_entity_poly.pdbx_strand_id
1 'polypeptide(L)'
;MQKTKPVLGVCRIGFNRLRAGNSPGVTHGCPDDNSSLLLALLEVVHISAMVPNRRLGLAHPCCNSLLFLLLLPSSVSVREPPHHPHAHLPSVIPHATLPLSPSHFSAKAQLDLTTHCNESCYHKREDTDKEQLTEQLAFETLYADGSRTLTTVDLAESENDSPVSAELPFGPPKVTGPRRKRLKRQIYGSDGRFNIRGDHFLLDYPFSTAVRISTGCTGVLVSRQHVLTAAHCVHDGKDYVKGARKLRVGFLIPPFLNSTRSGQAPAKKPLVRWVRVKRTRVPKGWIQGPPEVSMDFDYALLELRWPHKRPFMRLAVAPSSDDLAGKRIHFSGFDSDRPGELVYRFCPVEDESNDLIYQHCDARPGASGSGVYGRLWDNTLDRWERKVIGVFSGHQWLEINGENRDYNVAVRFTPLKFAQICYWVHGNKVDCSQD
;
A
#
# COMPACT_ATOMS: atom_id res chain seq x y z
N MET A 1 -60.78 20.56 -5.49
CA MET A 1 -59.87 20.05 -4.46
C MET A 1 -58.45 20.43 -4.85
N GLN A 2 -57.96 21.52 -4.28
CA GLN A 2 -56.64 22.09 -4.55
C GLN A 2 -55.62 21.43 -3.64
N LYS A 3 -54.51 20.96 -4.25
CA LYS A 3 -53.29 20.49 -3.52
C LYS A 3 -52.25 21.59 -3.58
N THR A 4 -51.92 22.14 -2.45
CA THR A 4 -50.83 23.10 -2.22
C THR A 4 -49.47 22.39 -2.20
N LYS A 5 -48.52 22.93 -2.95
CA LYS A 5 -47.08 22.57 -2.92
C LYS A 5 -46.32 23.54 -1.99
N PRO A 6 -45.30 23.12 -1.27
CA PRO A 6 -44.44 24.04 -0.53
C PRO A 6 -43.37 24.69 -1.44
N VAL A 7 -43.13 25.96 -1.20
CA VAL A 7 -42.19 26.84 -1.89
C VAL A 7 -40.84 26.69 -1.22
N LEU A 8 -39.79 26.28 -1.97
CA LEU A 8 -38.40 26.34 -1.58
C LEU A 8 -37.82 27.69 -2.01
N GLY A 9 -37.40 28.49 -1.04
CA GLY A 9 -36.75 29.76 -1.24
C GLY A 9 -35.31 29.56 -1.80
N VAL A 10 -35.04 30.14 -2.97
CA VAL A 10 -33.72 30.20 -3.60
C VAL A 10 -33.10 31.54 -3.23
N CYS A 11 -31.98 31.53 -2.47
CA CYS A 11 -31.15 32.70 -2.23
C CYS A 11 -30.26 32.95 -3.46
N ARG A 12 -30.55 34.01 -4.22
CA ARG A 12 -29.69 34.52 -5.29
C ARG A 12 -28.69 35.51 -4.72
N ILE A 13 -27.41 35.22 -4.84
CA ILE A 13 -26.33 36.19 -4.58
C ILE A 13 -26.01 36.91 -5.89
N GLY A 14 -26.31 38.20 -5.94
CA GLY A 14 -25.93 39.08 -7.02
C GLY A 14 -24.55 39.68 -6.83
N PHE A 15 -23.67 39.56 -7.83
CA PHE A 15 -22.40 40.27 -7.88
C PHE A 15 -22.61 41.69 -8.43
N ASN A 16 -22.29 42.71 -7.60
CA ASN A 16 -22.09 44.07 -8.07
C ASN A 16 -20.63 44.48 -7.93
N ARG A 17 -20.05 44.91 -9.04
CA ARG A 17 -18.76 45.58 -9.15
C ARG A 17 -18.87 47.01 -8.62
N LEU A 18 -18.04 47.41 -7.65
CA LEU A 18 -17.77 48.82 -7.38
C LEU A 18 -16.31 49.06 -6.99
N ARG A 19 -15.85 50.22 -7.44
CA ARG A 19 -14.50 50.77 -7.33
C ARG A 19 -14.15 51.27 -5.93
N ALA A 20 -12.83 51.43 -5.72
CA ALA A 20 -12.10 51.94 -4.60
C ALA A 20 -12.72 53.11 -3.80
N GLY A 21 -12.59 53.08 -2.46
CA GLY A 21 -12.84 54.17 -1.54
C GLY A 21 -12.70 53.76 -0.06
N ASN A 22 -11.89 54.48 0.70
CA ASN A 22 -11.39 54.24 2.05
C ASN A 22 -12.41 54.15 3.19
N SER A 23 -12.03 53.30 4.15
CA SER A 23 -12.25 53.38 5.60
C SER A 23 -13.54 52.79 6.23
N PRO A 24 -13.59 52.45 7.55
CA PRO A 24 -13.89 51.09 7.98
C PRO A 24 -15.30 50.97 8.57
N GLY A 25 -15.92 49.88 8.33
CA GLY A 25 -17.23 49.51 8.87
C GLY A 25 -17.28 48.07 9.37
N VAL A 26 -17.64 47.93 10.61
CA VAL A 26 -17.91 46.66 11.30
C VAL A 26 -19.01 45.90 10.58
N THR A 27 -18.78 44.65 10.21
CA THR A 27 -19.83 43.73 9.81
C THR A 27 -19.72 42.42 10.58
N HIS A 28 -20.83 42.10 11.26
CA HIS A 28 -21.08 40.84 11.93
C HIS A 28 -21.11 39.69 10.90
N GLY A 29 -20.20 38.73 11.02
CA GLY A 29 -20.23 37.45 10.31
C GLY A 29 -20.57 36.32 11.29
N CYS A 30 -21.46 35.42 10.92
CA CYS A 30 -21.73 34.20 11.67
C CYS A 30 -20.50 33.29 11.67
N PRO A 31 -20.15 32.64 12.78
CA PRO A 31 -19.06 31.67 12.81
C PRO A 31 -19.58 30.25 12.56
N ASP A 32 -19.20 29.69 11.44
CA ASP A 32 -19.18 28.25 11.26
C ASP A 32 -17.77 27.78 11.60
N ASP A 33 -17.55 27.29 12.82
CA ASP A 33 -16.36 26.52 13.13
C ASP A 33 -16.56 25.60 14.34
N ASN A 34 -16.65 24.30 14.04
CA ASN A 34 -16.64 23.22 15.02
C ASN A 34 -15.25 22.96 15.65
N SER A 35 -14.26 23.82 15.40
CA SER A 35 -12.89 23.72 15.96
C SER A 35 -12.74 24.40 17.30
N SER A 36 -13.68 25.27 17.69
CA SER A 36 -13.58 26.05 18.94
C SER A 36 -13.97 25.28 20.20
N LEU A 37 -14.68 24.18 20.08
CA LEU A 37 -15.09 23.37 21.24
C LEU A 37 -13.95 22.52 21.83
N LEU A 38 -12.93 22.15 21.05
CA LEU A 38 -11.78 21.37 21.55
C LEU A 38 -10.75 22.23 22.27
N LEU A 39 -10.60 23.47 21.87
CA LEU A 39 -9.68 24.44 22.55
C LEU A 39 -10.24 24.98 23.87
N ALA A 40 -11.56 25.13 23.98
CA ALA A 40 -12.19 25.57 25.22
C ALA A 40 -12.11 24.52 26.35
N LEU A 41 -12.01 23.23 26.03
CA LEU A 41 -11.84 22.17 27.03
C LEU A 41 -10.41 22.03 27.54
N LEU A 42 -9.40 22.54 26.82
CA LEU A 42 -8.00 22.52 27.25
C LEU A 42 -7.65 23.70 28.17
N GLU A 43 -8.31 24.85 28.06
CA GLU A 43 -8.07 25.99 28.95
C GLU A 43 -8.66 25.82 30.35
N VAL A 44 -9.73 25.04 30.52
CA VAL A 44 -10.35 24.77 31.83
C VAL A 44 -9.48 23.86 32.71
N VAL A 45 -8.61 23.05 32.12
CA VAL A 45 -7.69 22.15 32.85
C VAL A 45 -6.44 22.91 33.37
N HIS A 46 -6.07 24.02 32.74
CA HIS A 46 -4.86 24.78 33.13
C HIS A 46 -5.07 25.82 34.24
N ILE A 47 -6.32 26.20 34.58
CA ILE A 47 -6.62 27.23 35.60
C ILE A 47 -6.76 26.64 37.02
N SER A 48 -6.81 25.31 37.17
CA SER A 48 -6.93 24.64 38.49
C SER A 48 -5.61 24.44 39.26
N ALA A 49 -4.47 24.89 38.75
CA ALA A 49 -3.15 24.61 39.34
C ALA A 49 -2.51 25.79 40.07
N MET A 50 -3.18 26.93 40.23
CA MET A 50 -2.62 28.09 40.97
C MET A 50 -3.63 28.76 41.90
N VAL A 51 -3.77 28.24 43.12
CA VAL A 51 -4.27 29.02 44.26
C VAL A 51 -3.50 28.63 45.54
N PRO A 52 -2.83 29.56 46.20
CA PRO A 52 -2.02 29.24 47.37
C PRO A 52 -2.87 29.22 48.67
N ASN A 53 -2.41 28.39 49.58
CA ASN A 53 -2.82 28.22 50.95
C ASN A 53 -3.20 29.51 51.65
N ARG A 54 -4.42 29.58 52.27
CA ARG A 54 -4.65 30.27 53.53
C ARG A 54 -5.58 29.47 54.44
N ARG A 55 -5.12 29.28 55.69
CA ARG A 55 -5.79 28.63 56.81
C ARG A 55 -7.00 29.46 57.28
N LEU A 56 -8.02 28.74 57.80
CA LEU A 56 -8.85 29.02 58.98
C LEU A 56 -10.08 28.09 58.93
N GLY A 57 -10.21 27.16 59.82
CA GLY A 57 -10.87 27.25 61.08
C GLY A 57 -12.21 26.49 61.12
N LEU A 58 -12.25 25.30 61.78
CA LEU A 58 -13.32 24.69 62.57
C LEU A 58 -14.79 24.67 62.05
N ALA A 59 -15.37 23.49 61.75
CA ALA A 59 -16.45 22.89 62.54
C ALA A 59 -17.11 21.68 61.83
N HIS A 60 -17.08 20.57 62.52
CA HIS A 60 -17.97 19.41 62.70
C HIS A 60 -18.47 18.52 61.52
N PRO A 61 -18.59 17.26 61.82
CA PRO A 61 -18.66 16.15 60.83
C PRO A 61 -20.08 15.62 60.61
N CYS A 62 -20.45 15.40 59.38
CA CYS A 62 -21.43 14.36 58.99
C CYS A 62 -21.51 14.30 57.47
N CYS A 63 -21.52 13.10 56.93
CA CYS A 63 -21.60 12.72 55.53
C CYS A 63 -20.27 12.64 54.74
N ASN A 64 -19.42 11.73 55.17
CA ASN A 64 -18.32 11.22 54.36
C ASN A 64 -18.45 9.70 54.21
N SER A 65 -19.14 9.23 53.21
CA SER A 65 -19.06 7.79 52.83
C SER A 65 -19.44 7.47 51.39
N LEU A 66 -19.56 8.43 50.48
CA LEU A 66 -19.99 8.13 49.09
C LEU A 66 -19.16 8.79 48.00
N LEU A 67 -17.99 9.34 48.28
CA LEU A 67 -17.17 10.01 47.25
C LEU A 67 -15.79 9.41 47.05
N PHE A 68 -15.51 8.21 47.56
CA PHE A 68 -14.18 7.59 47.43
C PHE A 68 -14.11 6.46 46.34
N LEU A 69 -15.15 6.29 45.54
CA LEU A 69 -15.20 5.19 44.53
C LEU A 69 -15.07 5.67 43.09
N LEU A 70 -14.72 6.95 42.82
CA LEU A 70 -14.60 7.45 41.43
C LEU A 70 -13.21 7.97 41.03
N LEU A 71 -12.16 7.69 41.79
CA LEU A 71 -10.77 8.00 41.40
C LEU A 71 -9.91 6.76 41.37
N LEU A 72 -10.38 5.72 40.65
CA LEU A 72 -9.45 4.72 40.08
C LEU A 72 -8.79 5.38 38.87
N PRO A 73 -7.46 5.54 38.85
CA PRO A 73 -6.80 5.95 37.65
C PRO A 73 -7.10 4.85 36.62
N SER A 74 -7.83 5.22 35.58
CA SER A 74 -7.89 4.40 34.38
C SER A 74 -6.47 4.27 33.91
N SER A 75 -5.81 3.16 34.23
CA SER A 75 -4.53 2.81 33.65
C SER A 75 -4.80 2.63 32.16
N VAL A 76 -4.59 3.71 31.41
CA VAL A 76 -4.41 3.62 29.97
C VAL A 76 -3.17 2.75 29.81
N SER A 77 -3.38 1.47 29.55
CA SER A 77 -2.33 0.57 29.13
C SER A 77 -1.78 1.14 27.83
N VAL A 78 -0.74 1.95 27.94
CA VAL A 78 0.12 2.29 26.82
C VAL A 78 0.74 0.95 26.44
N ARG A 79 0.23 0.31 25.38
CA ARG A 79 0.91 -0.85 24.80
C ARG A 79 2.31 -0.37 24.44
N GLU A 80 3.30 -0.86 25.16
CA GLU A 80 4.69 -0.73 24.76
C GLU A 80 4.82 -1.26 23.32
N PRO A 81 5.55 -0.54 22.45
CA PRO A 81 5.81 -1.04 21.11
C PRO A 81 6.53 -2.39 21.24
N PRO A 82 6.20 -3.38 20.40
CA PRO A 82 6.88 -4.66 20.43
C PRO A 82 8.38 -4.41 20.18
N HIS A 83 9.22 -4.76 21.15
CA HIS A 83 10.67 -4.81 20.99
C HIS A 83 10.98 -5.98 20.05
N HIS A 84 10.96 -5.75 18.72
CA HIS A 84 11.56 -6.70 17.81
C HIS A 84 13.09 -6.54 17.89
N PRO A 85 13.84 -7.63 18.15
CA PRO A 85 15.28 -7.60 18.03
C PRO A 85 15.63 -7.16 16.60
N HIS A 86 16.63 -6.30 16.45
CA HIS A 86 17.15 -5.90 15.14
C HIS A 86 17.70 -7.15 14.44
N ALA A 87 16.85 -7.88 13.75
CA ALA A 87 17.28 -8.94 12.86
C ALA A 87 18.14 -8.30 11.77
N HIS A 88 19.40 -8.71 11.67
CA HIS A 88 20.30 -8.24 10.61
C HIS A 88 19.71 -8.67 9.27
N LEU A 89 19.33 -7.69 8.44
CA LEU A 89 18.79 -7.96 7.12
C LEU A 89 19.84 -8.65 6.25
N PRO A 90 19.47 -9.72 5.53
CA PRO A 90 20.38 -10.36 4.58
C PRO A 90 20.78 -9.36 3.49
N SER A 91 21.92 -9.57 2.87
CA SER A 91 22.40 -8.73 1.77
C SER A 91 22.32 -9.48 0.45
N VAL A 92 21.69 -8.86 -0.54
CA VAL A 92 21.72 -9.32 -1.94
C VAL A 92 22.84 -8.56 -2.65
N ILE A 93 23.90 -9.27 -3.05
CA ILE A 93 25.10 -8.70 -3.65
C ILE A 93 25.14 -9.08 -5.14
N PRO A 94 25.14 -8.13 -6.09
CA PRO A 94 25.36 -8.44 -7.49
C PRO A 94 26.74 -9.05 -7.71
N HIS A 95 26.76 -10.18 -8.42
CA HIS A 95 28.00 -10.88 -8.74
C HIS A 95 28.48 -10.57 -10.17
N ALA A 96 27.64 -10.83 -11.16
CA ALA A 96 27.96 -10.62 -12.57
C ALA A 96 26.76 -10.07 -13.34
N THR A 97 27.05 -9.23 -14.35
CA THR A 97 26.02 -8.72 -15.28
C THR A 97 26.38 -9.06 -16.70
N LEU A 98 25.53 -9.82 -17.37
CA LEU A 98 25.71 -10.32 -18.72
C LEU A 98 24.69 -9.69 -19.66
N PRO A 99 25.08 -9.27 -20.90
CA PRO A 99 24.14 -8.81 -21.90
C PRO A 99 23.29 -9.99 -22.40
N LEU A 100 22.01 -9.73 -22.65
CA LEU A 100 21.09 -10.69 -23.25
C LEU A 100 20.69 -10.27 -24.67
N SER A 101 20.24 -11.22 -25.45
CA SER A 101 19.64 -10.96 -26.76
C SER A 101 18.42 -10.05 -26.62
N PRO A 102 18.15 -9.12 -27.57
CA PRO A 102 16.97 -8.29 -27.53
C PRO A 102 15.66 -9.10 -27.45
N SER A 103 14.69 -8.63 -26.67
CA SER A 103 13.38 -9.22 -26.59
C SER A 103 12.54 -8.94 -27.85
N HIS A 104 11.62 -9.84 -28.17
CA HIS A 104 10.66 -9.64 -29.27
C HIS A 104 9.48 -8.72 -28.91
N PHE A 105 9.23 -8.48 -27.62
CA PHE A 105 8.09 -7.67 -27.12
C PHE A 105 6.76 -8.15 -27.69
N SER A 106 6.53 -9.46 -27.67
CA SER A 106 5.37 -10.11 -28.27
C SER A 106 4.22 -10.32 -27.30
N ALA A 107 4.49 -10.37 -26.00
CA ALA A 107 3.51 -10.66 -24.97
C ALA A 107 2.37 -9.64 -24.91
N LYS A 108 1.20 -10.10 -24.49
CA LYS A 108 0.05 -9.22 -24.15
C LYS A 108 0.10 -8.88 -22.67
N ALA A 109 -0.24 -7.64 -22.33
CA ALA A 109 -0.41 -7.26 -20.94
C ALA A 109 -1.53 -8.11 -20.30
N GLN A 110 -1.19 -8.80 -19.23
CA GLN A 110 -2.12 -9.57 -18.43
C GLN A 110 -2.54 -8.71 -17.25
N LEU A 111 -3.84 -8.39 -17.14
CA LEU A 111 -4.36 -7.52 -16.08
C LEU A 111 -5.10 -8.31 -14.99
N ASP A 112 -5.22 -9.62 -15.19
CA ASP A 112 -5.97 -10.54 -14.34
C ASP A 112 -5.18 -11.84 -14.23
N LEU A 113 -4.14 -11.83 -13.41
CA LEU A 113 -3.36 -13.03 -13.14
C LEU A 113 -4.19 -13.97 -12.27
N THR A 114 -4.41 -15.20 -12.76
CA THR A 114 -5.09 -16.25 -12.01
C THR A 114 -4.25 -17.51 -12.06
N THR A 115 -3.92 -18.06 -10.91
CA THR A 115 -3.12 -19.27 -10.77
C THR A 115 -3.84 -20.33 -9.94
N HIS A 116 -3.34 -21.56 -10.01
CA HIS A 116 -3.75 -22.67 -9.16
C HIS A 116 -2.52 -23.20 -8.44
N CYS A 117 -2.68 -23.49 -7.16
CA CYS A 117 -1.66 -24.09 -6.33
C CYS A 117 -2.30 -25.24 -5.56
N ASN A 118 -1.85 -26.46 -5.81
CA ASN A 118 -2.23 -27.64 -5.04
C ASN A 118 -1.25 -27.87 -3.89
N GLU A 119 -1.47 -28.90 -3.12
CA GLU A 119 -0.63 -29.26 -1.97
C GLU A 119 0.87 -29.38 -2.34
N SER A 120 1.18 -29.98 -3.48
CA SER A 120 2.56 -30.10 -3.96
C SER A 120 3.20 -28.75 -4.28
N CYS A 121 2.46 -27.81 -4.82
CA CYS A 121 2.90 -26.43 -5.05
C CYS A 121 3.14 -25.68 -3.73
N TYR A 122 2.25 -25.89 -2.76
CA TYR A 122 2.35 -25.24 -1.45
C TYR A 122 3.61 -25.70 -0.69
N HIS A 123 3.82 -27.01 -0.55
CA HIS A 123 5.01 -27.57 0.09
C HIS A 123 6.32 -27.21 -0.62
N LYS A 124 6.33 -27.26 -1.97
CA LYS A 124 7.52 -26.86 -2.74
C LYS A 124 7.95 -25.41 -2.48
N ARG A 125 6.99 -24.54 -2.18
CA ARG A 125 7.25 -23.15 -1.82
C ARG A 125 7.91 -22.99 -0.45
N GLU A 126 7.61 -23.92 0.49
CA GLU A 126 8.21 -23.93 1.82
C GLU A 126 9.64 -24.50 1.82
N ASP A 127 9.95 -25.43 0.90
CA ASP A 127 11.21 -26.19 0.85
C ASP A 127 12.26 -25.59 -0.11
N THR A 128 12.15 -24.32 -0.48
CA THR A 128 13.10 -23.69 -1.42
C THR A 128 14.50 -23.58 -0.82
N ASP A 129 15.50 -24.25 -1.43
CA ASP A 129 16.88 -24.20 -0.99
C ASP A 129 17.58 -22.87 -1.34
N LYS A 130 18.73 -22.62 -0.71
CA LYS A 130 19.50 -21.37 -0.87
C LYS A 130 19.99 -21.15 -2.31
N GLU A 131 20.44 -22.20 -2.98
CA GLU A 131 20.96 -22.11 -4.34
C GLU A 131 19.82 -21.75 -5.33
N GLN A 132 18.69 -22.42 -5.20
CA GLN A 132 17.49 -22.12 -5.99
C GLN A 132 17.00 -20.68 -5.73
N LEU A 133 17.00 -20.23 -4.47
CA LEU A 133 16.60 -18.88 -4.11
C LEU A 133 17.55 -17.83 -4.69
N THR A 134 18.86 -18.06 -4.65
CA THR A 134 19.88 -17.21 -5.29
C THR A 134 19.63 -17.08 -6.79
N GLU A 135 19.32 -18.18 -7.45
CA GLU A 135 18.98 -18.20 -8.88
C GLU A 135 17.68 -17.40 -9.17
N GLN A 136 16.65 -17.56 -8.35
CA GLN A 136 15.38 -16.85 -8.50
C GLN A 136 15.50 -15.35 -8.23
N LEU A 137 16.40 -14.94 -7.33
CA LEU A 137 16.71 -13.53 -7.03
C LEU A 137 17.64 -12.89 -8.06
N ALA A 138 18.31 -13.64 -8.95
CA ALA A 138 18.91 -13.05 -10.14
C ALA A 138 17.83 -12.26 -10.90
N PHE A 139 18.21 -11.21 -11.64
CA PHE A 139 17.20 -10.34 -12.26
C PHE A 139 17.60 -9.85 -13.65
N GLU A 140 16.61 -9.69 -14.48
CA GLU A 140 16.78 -8.98 -15.76
C GLU A 140 16.56 -7.47 -15.59
N THR A 141 17.36 -6.70 -16.33
CA THR A 141 17.15 -5.26 -16.53
C THR A 141 16.85 -4.98 -18.00
N LEU A 142 15.65 -4.47 -18.26
CA LEU A 142 15.26 -3.96 -19.58
C LEU A 142 15.48 -2.43 -19.60
N TYR A 143 16.22 -1.95 -20.58
CA TYR A 143 16.50 -0.53 -20.80
C TYR A 143 15.54 0.08 -21.83
N ALA A 144 15.41 1.41 -21.80
CA ALA A 144 14.51 2.16 -22.70
C ALA A 144 14.84 2.03 -24.20
N ASP A 145 16.07 1.68 -24.55
CA ASP A 145 16.51 1.40 -25.92
C ASP A 145 16.11 -0.02 -26.39
N GLY A 146 15.69 -0.89 -25.45
CA GLY A 146 15.31 -2.27 -25.69
C GLY A 146 16.44 -3.28 -25.42
N SER A 147 17.62 -2.83 -25.02
CA SER A 147 18.68 -3.72 -24.54
C SER A 147 18.31 -4.37 -23.21
N ARG A 148 18.87 -5.56 -22.93
CA ARG A 148 18.62 -6.32 -21.71
C ARG A 148 19.93 -6.83 -21.13
N THR A 149 19.96 -6.94 -19.81
CA THR A 149 21.02 -7.62 -19.08
C THR A 149 20.46 -8.57 -18.04
N LEU A 150 21.15 -9.67 -17.75
CA LEU A 150 20.91 -10.53 -16.60
C LEU A 150 21.99 -10.26 -15.57
N THR A 151 21.57 -9.97 -14.35
CA THR A 151 22.48 -9.82 -13.20
C THR A 151 22.27 -10.99 -12.24
N THR A 152 23.32 -11.77 -12.01
CA THR A 152 23.38 -12.81 -10.98
C THR A 152 23.70 -12.17 -9.63
N VAL A 153 23.27 -12.81 -8.54
CA VAL A 153 23.42 -12.29 -7.18
C VAL A 153 24.00 -13.36 -6.27
N ASP A 154 24.71 -12.94 -5.24
CA ASP A 154 25.11 -13.75 -4.11
C ASP A 154 24.35 -13.31 -2.87
N LEU A 155 24.10 -14.24 -1.95
CA LEU A 155 23.45 -13.98 -0.66
C LEU A 155 24.50 -14.01 0.45
N ALA A 156 24.75 -12.85 1.06
CA ALA A 156 25.54 -12.78 2.27
C ALA A 156 24.61 -12.90 3.49
N GLU A 157 24.85 -13.90 4.30
CA GLU A 157 24.24 -14.06 5.61
C GLU A 157 24.98 -13.18 6.62
N SER A 158 24.27 -12.73 7.64
CA SER A 158 24.92 -12.17 8.84
C SER A 158 25.59 -13.32 9.60
N GLU A 159 26.87 -13.17 9.96
CA GLU A 159 27.67 -14.22 10.59
C GLU A 159 27.15 -14.75 11.96
N ASN A 160 25.96 -14.29 12.39
CA ASN A 160 25.37 -14.61 13.69
C ASN A 160 24.05 -15.38 13.65
N ASP A 161 23.60 -15.87 12.50
CA ASP A 161 22.37 -16.65 12.42
C ASP A 161 22.63 -18.14 12.65
N SER A 162 22.41 -18.58 13.89
CA SER A 162 22.06 -19.98 14.16
C SER A 162 20.73 -20.31 13.50
N PRO A 163 20.58 -21.47 12.85
CA PRO A 163 19.32 -21.84 12.21
C PRO A 163 18.21 -21.96 13.25
N VAL A 164 17.34 -20.97 13.32
CA VAL A 164 16.10 -21.09 14.08
C VAL A 164 15.13 -21.89 13.22
N SER A 165 15.08 -23.19 13.46
CA SER A 165 13.98 -24.04 13.03
C SER A 165 12.71 -23.55 13.72
N ALA A 166 11.93 -22.75 13.05
CA ALA A 166 10.57 -22.43 13.45
C ALA A 166 9.66 -23.61 13.01
N GLU A 167 9.49 -24.58 13.88
CA GLU A 167 8.38 -25.53 13.75
C GLU A 167 7.08 -24.76 13.98
N LEU A 168 6.26 -24.64 12.94
CA LEU A 168 4.93 -24.06 13.00
C LEU A 168 3.90 -25.16 13.31
N PRO A 169 3.12 -25.02 14.37
CA PRO A 169 1.99 -25.91 14.61
C PRO A 169 0.76 -25.40 13.85
N PHE A 170 0.50 -25.91 12.68
CA PHE A 170 -0.77 -25.69 11.98
C PHE A 170 -1.71 -26.86 12.14
N GLY A 171 -2.80 -26.63 12.88
CA GLY A 171 -3.98 -27.49 12.85
C GLY A 171 -5.07 -26.82 12.00
N PRO A 172 -5.66 -27.51 10.99
CA PRO A 172 -6.63 -26.90 10.10
C PRO A 172 -8.00 -26.70 10.76
N PRO A 173 -8.68 -25.55 10.51
CA PRO A 173 -10.10 -25.44 10.86
C PRO A 173 -10.95 -26.22 9.85
N LYS A 174 -11.75 -27.16 10.35
CA LYS A 174 -12.71 -27.94 9.56
C LYS A 174 -13.91 -27.07 9.19
N VAL A 175 -14.11 -26.85 7.90
CA VAL A 175 -15.37 -26.28 7.37
C VAL A 175 -15.91 -27.18 6.26
N THR A 176 -17.03 -27.82 6.54
CA THR A 176 -17.80 -28.62 5.57
C THR A 176 -18.87 -27.76 4.93
N GLY A 177 -18.80 -27.55 3.60
CA GLY A 177 -19.83 -26.85 2.83
C GLY A 177 -19.95 -27.37 1.39
N PRO A 178 -21.15 -27.30 0.77
CA PRO A 178 -21.44 -27.95 -0.51
C PRO A 178 -20.73 -27.30 -1.70
N ARG A 179 -20.29 -28.17 -2.62
CA ARG A 179 -19.59 -27.87 -3.86
C ARG A 179 -20.40 -26.93 -4.78
N ARG A 180 -20.09 -25.62 -4.78
CA ARG A 180 -20.67 -24.64 -5.71
C ARG A 180 -19.80 -24.48 -6.94
N LYS A 181 -20.44 -24.23 -8.11
CA LYS A 181 -19.78 -23.93 -9.39
C LYS A 181 -18.79 -22.76 -9.21
N ARG A 182 -17.53 -22.98 -9.63
CA ARG A 182 -16.42 -22.02 -9.54
C ARG A 182 -16.70 -20.79 -10.40
N LEU A 183 -17.10 -19.70 -9.77
CA LEU A 183 -17.10 -18.37 -10.39
C LEU A 183 -15.79 -17.70 -9.97
N LYS A 184 -15.05 -17.11 -10.90
CA LYS A 184 -13.89 -16.25 -10.58
C LYS A 184 -14.36 -15.11 -9.68
N ARG A 185 -13.98 -15.14 -8.42
CA ARG A 185 -14.37 -14.11 -7.45
C ARG A 185 -13.15 -13.29 -7.09
N GLN A 186 -13.05 -12.09 -7.65
CA GLN A 186 -12.17 -11.02 -7.18
C GLN A 186 -12.95 -10.02 -6.30
N ILE A 187 -14.25 -10.24 -6.16
CA ILE A 187 -15.15 -9.50 -5.26
C ILE A 187 -15.82 -10.51 -4.35
N TYR A 188 -15.63 -10.34 -3.05
CA TYR A 188 -16.07 -11.24 -1.98
C TYR A 188 -17.26 -10.63 -1.23
N GLY A 189 -18.46 -11.09 -1.54
CA GLY A 189 -19.69 -10.55 -0.96
C GLY A 189 -20.14 -9.21 -1.57
N SER A 190 -20.38 -8.22 -0.75
CA SER A 190 -20.65 -6.84 -1.17
C SER A 190 -19.35 -6.11 -1.53
N ASP A 191 -19.40 -5.30 -2.60
CA ASP A 191 -18.22 -4.56 -3.06
C ASP A 191 -17.76 -3.54 -2.01
N GLY A 192 -16.65 -3.85 -1.33
CA GLY A 192 -16.02 -3.04 -0.28
C GLY A 192 -15.01 -1.99 -0.81
N ARG A 193 -14.97 -1.75 -2.12
CA ARG A 193 -14.04 -0.78 -2.72
C ARG A 193 -14.56 0.66 -2.66
N PHE A 194 -13.71 1.60 -2.30
CA PHE A 194 -14.02 3.02 -2.19
C PHE A 194 -13.36 3.82 -3.31
N ASN A 195 -14.14 4.58 -4.06
CA ASN A 195 -13.58 5.55 -5.00
C ASN A 195 -13.04 6.77 -4.23
N ILE A 196 -11.79 7.11 -4.45
CA ILE A 196 -11.21 8.34 -3.91
C ILE A 196 -11.70 9.51 -4.76
N ARG A 197 -12.70 10.20 -4.20
CA ARG A 197 -13.35 11.37 -4.82
C ARG A 197 -12.86 12.62 -4.11
N GLY A 198 -12.73 13.68 -4.85
CA GLY A 198 -12.24 14.95 -4.35
C GLY A 198 -10.79 15.21 -4.75
N ASP A 199 -10.61 16.39 -5.33
CA ASP A 199 -9.36 16.77 -5.97
C ASP A 199 -8.18 16.85 -4.97
N HIS A 200 -8.45 17.17 -3.71
CA HIS A 200 -7.44 17.23 -2.66
C HIS A 200 -6.94 15.84 -2.26
N PHE A 201 -7.84 14.88 -2.04
CA PHE A 201 -7.48 13.51 -1.62
C PHE A 201 -6.55 12.79 -2.62
N LEU A 202 -6.67 13.08 -3.92
CA LEU A 202 -5.77 12.51 -4.94
C LEU A 202 -4.32 12.99 -4.80
N LEU A 203 -4.08 14.10 -4.10
CA LEU A 203 -2.75 14.65 -3.82
C LEU A 203 -2.25 14.30 -2.44
N ASP A 204 -3.13 13.83 -1.55
CA ASP A 204 -2.78 13.52 -0.18
C ASP A 204 -2.18 12.11 -0.04
N TYR A 205 -1.23 12.00 0.87
CA TYR A 205 -0.68 10.72 1.28
C TYR A 205 -1.71 9.91 2.11
N PRO A 206 -1.91 8.62 1.86
CA PRO A 206 -1.12 7.73 1.01
C PRO A 206 -1.59 7.66 -0.46
N PHE A 207 -2.72 8.21 -0.83
CA PHE A 207 -3.37 8.03 -2.13
C PHE A 207 -2.53 8.56 -3.30
N SER A 208 -1.79 9.65 -3.07
CA SER A 208 -0.91 10.26 -4.06
C SER A 208 0.29 9.39 -4.46
N THR A 209 0.57 8.31 -3.72
CA THR A 209 1.64 7.37 -4.05
C THR A 209 1.24 6.35 -5.12
N ALA A 210 -0.05 6.15 -5.37
CA ALA A 210 -0.55 5.25 -6.40
C ALA A 210 -0.43 5.90 -7.79
N VAL A 211 0.08 5.14 -8.76
CA VAL A 211 0.30 5.58 -10.15
C VAL A 211 -0.22 4.54 -11.14
N ARG A 212 -0.58 5.00 -12.34
CA ARG A 212 -0.98 4.10 -13.44
C ARG A 212 0.24 3.63 -14.21
N ILE A 213 0.22 2.38 -14.65
CA ILE A 213 1.19 1.85 -15.60
C ILE A 213 0.55 1.83 -16.99
N SER A 214 1.31 2.19 -18.02
CA SER A 214 0.77 2.31 -19.40
C SER A 214 0.32 0.98 -20.01
N THR A 215 0.62 -0.14 -19.40
CA THR A 215 0.13 -1.48 -19.75
C THR A 215 -1.26 -1.78 -19.18
N GLY A 216 -1.79 -0.90 -18.31
CA GLY A 216 -3.12 -1.03 -17.72
C GLY A 216 -3.13 -1.35 -16.23
N CYS A 217 -1.99 -1.66 -15.66
CA CYS A 217 -1.80 -1.95 -14.24
C CYS A 217 -1.66 -0.69 -13.37
N THR A 218 -1.45 -0.93 -12.10
CA THR A 218 -1.14 0.04 -11.06
C THR A 218 0.33 -0.10 -10.63
N GLY A 219 0.89 0.93 -9.98
CA GLY A 219 2.15 0.90 -9.28
C GLY A 219 2.11 1.81 -8.06
N VAL A 220 3.12 1.69 -7.19
CA VAL A 220 3.31 2.52 -6.01
C VAL A 220 4.68 3.21 -6.05
N LEU A 221 4.70 4.50 -5.71
CA LEU A 221 5.94 5.27 -5.58
C LEU A 221 6.66 4.84 -4.30
N VAL A 222 7.90 4.36 -4.44
CA VAL A 222 8.72 3.89 -3.31
C VAL A 222 10.00 4.71 -3.10
N SER A 223 10.32 5.59 -4.03
CA SER A 223 11.35 6.63 -3.88
C SER A 223 11.05 7.78 -4.84
N ARG A 224 11.87 8.82 -4.83
CA ARG A 224 11.70 9.97 -5.75
C ARG A 224 11.74 9.59 -7.23
N GLN A 225 12.28 8.43 -7.58
CA GLN A 225 12.50 8.02 -8.97
C GLN A 225 12.06 6.58 -9.25
N HIS A 226 11.57 5.84 -8.23
CA HIS A 226 11.23 4.44 -8.37
C HIS A 226 9.75 4.16 -8.12
N VAL A 227 9.22 3.26 -8.94
CA VAL A 227 7.85 2.75 -8.87
C VAL A 227 7.91 1.23 -8.79
N LEU A 228 7.25 0.67 -7.82
CA LEU A 228 7.09 -0.77 -7.68
C LEU A 228 5.75 -1.18 -8.29
N THR A 229 5.73 -2.31 -9.01
CA THR A 229 4.54 -2.89 -9.65
C THR A 229 4.67 -4.41 -9.72
N ALA A 230 3.66 -5.11 -10.21
CA ALA A 230 3.75 -6.55 -10.45
C ALA A 230 4.54 -6.86 -11.73
N ALA A 231 5.27 -7.98 -11.74
CA ALA A 231 6.09 -8.39 -12.88
C ALA A 231 5.23 -8.73 -14.10
N HIS A 232 4.07 -9.41 -13.91
CA HIS A 232 3.15 -9.74 -15.00
C HIS A 232 2.61 -8.51 -15.75
N CYS A 233 2.71 -7.33 -15.16
CA CYS A 233 2.35 -6.08 -15.81
C CYS A 233 3.32 -5.66 -16.94
N VAL A 234 4.52 -6.22 -16.94
CA VAL A 234 5.60 -5.89 -17.88
C VAL A 234 6.18 -7.10 -18.62
N HIS A 235 5.99 -8.31 -18.08
CA HIS A 235 6.54 -9.56 -18.61
C HIS A 235 5.58 -10.72 -18.31
N ASP A 236 5.25 -11.59 -19.27
CA ASP A 236 4.26 -12.67 -19.10
C ASP A 236 4.84 -14.00 -18.60
N GLY A 237 6.09 -13.98 -18.15
CA GLY A 237 6.86 -15.18 -17.78
C GLY A 237 7.76 -15.71 -18.90
N LYS A 238 7.49 -15.35 -20.17
CA LYS A 238 8.24 -15.78 -21.36
C LYS A 238 8.84 -14.62 -22.15
N ASP A 239 8.09 -13.53 -22.32
CA ASP A 239 8.52 -12.36 -23.07
C ASP A 239 7.96 -11.06 -22.46
N TYR A 240 8.60 -9.95 -22.77
CA TYR A 240 8.12 -8.63 -22.38
C TYR A 240 6.85 -8.27 -23.14
N VAL A 241 5.91 -7.60 -22.45
CA VAL A 241 4.68 -7.12 -23.08
C VAL A 241 4.98 -6.06 -24.13
N LYS A 242 4.15 -5.98 -25.18
CA LYS A 242 4.32 -5.07 -26.34
C LYS A 242 4.62 -3.62 -25.95
N GLY A 243 4.09 -3.14 -24.83
CA GLY A 243 4.28 -1.79 -24.32
C GLY A 243 5.54 -1.59 -23.46
N ALA A 244 6.24 -2.63 -23.04
CA ALA A 244 7.32 -2.59 -22.05
C ALA A 244 8.51 -1.72 -22.50
N ARG A 245 8.91 -1.77 -23.79
CA ARG A 245 9.99 -0.94 -24.33
C ARG A 245 9.72 0.58 -24.22
N LYS A 246 8.45 0.97 -24.27
CA LYS A 246 8.02 2.38 -24.21
C LYS A 246 7.16 2.65 -22.97
N LEU A 247 7.46 1.94 -21.88
CA LEU A 247 6.70 1.98 -20.65
C LEU A 247 6.62 3.40 -20.08
N ARG A 248 5.45 3.76 -19.58
CA ARG A 248 5.19 5.05 -18.95
C ARG A 248 4.42 4.88 -17.65
N VAL A 249 4.70 5.74 -16.71
CA VAL A 249 4.01 5.87 -15.44
C VAL A 249 3.13 7.11 -15.48
N GLY A 250 1.87 6.96 -15.14
CA GLY A 250 0.83 7.98 -15.18
C GLY A 250 0.49 8.52 -13.80
N PHE A 251 0.67 9.82 -13.62
CA PHE A 251 0.31 10.55 -12.41
C PHE A 251 -1.03 11.23 -12.59
N LEU A 252 -1.99 10.99 -11.70
CA LEU A 252 -3.26 11.71 -11.74
C LEU A 252 -3.04 13.21 -11.47
N ILE A 253 -3.68 14.04 -12.28
CA ILE A 253 -3.76 15.49 -12.07
C ILE A 253 -5.22 15.81 -11.77
N PRO A 254 -5.51 16.37 -10.58
CA PRO A 254 -6.87 16.81 -10.25
C PRO A 254 -7.38 17.85 -11.24
N PRO A 255 -8.67 17.83 -11.55
CA PRO A 255 -9.27 18.76 -12.53
C PRO A 255 -9.03 20.24 -12.24
N PHE A 256 -9.01 20.66 -10.98
CA PHE A 256 -8.81 22.06 -10.61
C PHE A 256 -7.42 22.61 -10.98
N LEU A 257 -6.38 21.77 -10.93
CA LEU A 257 -5.02 22.20 -11.35
C LEU A 257 -4.90 22.42 -12.85
N ASN A 258 -5.84 21.90 -13.63
CA ASN A 258 -5.85 22.06 -15.07
C ASN A 258 -6.61 23.32 -15.53
N SER A 259 -7.65 23.73 -14.79
CA SER A 259 -8.48 24.90 -15.12
C SER A 259 -7.72 26.22 -15.03
N THR A 260 -6.73 26.31 -14.14
CA THR A 260 -5.91 27.51 -13.97
C THR A 260 -4.95 27.80 -15.14
N ARG A 261 -4.69 26.80 -16.01
CA ARG A 261 -3.74 26.94 -17.14
C ARG A 261 -4.39 27.23 -18.49
N SER A 262 -5.66 26.92 -18.67
CA SER A 262 -6.28 26.99 -20.03
C SER A 262 -7.54 27.82 -20.13
N GLY A 263 -8.07 28.39 -19.04
CA GLY A 263 -9.34 29.13 -19.07
C GLY A 263 -10.57 28.29 -19.47
N GLN A 264 -10.39 26.96 -19.62
CA GLN A 264 -11.45 26.03 -19.96
C GLN A 264 -12.19 25.56 -18.69
N ALA A 265 -13.45 25.19 -18.86
CA ALA A 265 -14.22 24.58 -17.77
C ALA A 265 -13.50 23.33 -17.21
N PRO A 266 -13.52 23.10 -15.89
CA PRO A 266 -12.80 21.99 -15.27
C PRO A 266 -13.27 20.65 -15.88
N ALA A 267 -12.32 19.83 -16.29
CA ALA A 267 -12.59 18.49 -16.80
C ALA A 267 -13.31 17.68 -15.70
N LYS A 268 -14.38 16.94 -16.07
CA LYS A 268 -15.14 16.12 -15.10
C LYS A 268 -14.34 14.95 -14.52
N LYS A 269 -13.18 14.59 -15.14
CA LYS A 269 -12.33 13.47 -14.71
C LYS A 269 -10.88 13.91 -14.56
N PRO A 270 -10.10 13.29 -13.63
CA PRO A 270 -8.70 13.58 -13.50
C PRO A 270 -7.95 13.32 -14.82
N LEU A 271 -7.00 14.18 -15.14
CA LEU A 271 -6.07 13.97 -16.24
C LEU A 271 -4.90 13.11 -15.77
N VAL A 272 -4.18 12.50 -16.71
CA VAL A 272 -3.01 11.68 -16.43
C VAL A 272 -1.78 12.29 -17.10
N ARG A 273 -0.79 12.67 -16.28
CA ARG A 273 0.52 13.07 -16.76
C ARG A 273 1.43 11.85 -16.85
N TRP A 274 1.91 11.54 -18.05
CA TRP A 274 2.76 10.39 -18.30
C TRP A 274 4.25 10.72 -18.25
N VAL A 275 5.02 9.94 -17.50
CA VAL A 275 6.49 10.01 -17.40
C VAL A 275 7.06 8.70 -17.97
N ARG A 276 8.15 8.78 -18.74
CA ARG A 276 8.84 7.61 -19.33
C ARG A 276 9.64 6.86 -18.26
N VAL A 277 9.65 5.54 -18.37
CA VAL A 277 10.54 4.66 -17.63
C VAL A 277 11.89 4.61 -18.33
N LYS A 278 12.98 4.64 -17.56
CA LYS A 278 14.37 4.56 -18.00
C LYS A 278 14.83 3.11 -18.07
N ARG A 279 14.51 2.33 -17.05
CA ARG A 279 14.78 0.89 -16.98
C ARG A 279 13.75 0.18 -16.09
N THR A 280 13.58 -1.12 -16.35
CA THR A 280 12.69 -2.02 -15.60
C THR A 280 13.50 -3.20 -15.12
N ARG A 281 13.38 -3.58 -13.85
CA ARG A 281 14.01 -4.77 -13.27
C ARG A 281 12.95 -5.78 -12.92
N VAL A 282 13.19 -7.05 -13.28
CA VAL A 282 12.27 -8.17 -13.07
C VAL A 282 13.08 -9.36 -12.54
N PRO A 283 12.64 -10.03 -11.46
CA PRO A 283 13.33 -11.20 -10.92
C PRO A 283 13.31 -12.36 -11.92
N LYS A 284 14.38 -13.15 -11.94
CA LYS A 284 14.48 -14.38 -12.74
C LYS A 284 13.45 -15.41 -12.29
N GLY A 285 13.12 -15.48 -11.01
CA GLY A 285 12.09 -16.35 -10.47
C GLY A 285 10.70 -16.12 -11.10
N TRP A 286 10.38 -14.91 -11.57
CA TRP A 286 9.21 -14.66 -12.40
C TRP A 286 9.42 -15.15 -13.85
N ILE A 287 10.57 -14.84 -14.45
CA ILE A 287 10.85 -15.06 -15.88
C ILE A 287 11.08 -16.54 -16.20
N GLN A 288 11.82 -17.25 -15.36
CA GLN A 288 12.26 -18.63 -15.59
C GLN A 288 11.89 -19.57 -14.44
N GLY A 289 11.19 -19.08 -13.46
CA GLY A 289 10.73 -19.88 -12.32
C GLY A 289 9.71 -20.92 -12.74
N PRO A 290 9.59 -22.03 -11.98
CA PRO A 290 8.52 -22.99 -12.17
C PRO A 290 7.16 -22.28 -12.08
N PRO A 291 6.17 -22.63 -12.91
CA PRO A 291 4.85 -21.99 -12.89
C PRO A 291 4.21 -21.96 -11.50
N GLU A 292 4.48 -22.99 -10.69
CA GLU A 292 3.93 -23.16 -9.34
C GLU A 292 4.41 -22.12 -8.35
N VAL A 293 5.66 -21.64 -8.50
CA VAL A 293 6.28 -20.65 -7.58
C VAL A 293 6.56 -19.29 -8.21
N SER A 294 6.27 -19.11 -9.50
CA SER A 294 6.55 -17.85 -10.19
C SER A 294 5.80 -16.67 -9.59
N MET A 295 4.60 -16.89 -9.03
CA MET A 295 3.81 -15.85 -8.37
C MET A 295 4.53 -15.24 -7.16
N ASP A 296 5.41 -15.98 -6.48
CA ASP A 296 6.20 -15.52 -5.35
C ASP A 296 7.16 -14.39 -5.73
N PHE A 297 7.51 -14.33 -7.03
CA PHE A 297 8.40 -13.34 -7.62
C PHE A 297 7.68 -12.34 -8.54
N ASP A 298 6.36 -12.23 -8.44
CA ASP A 298 5.56 -11.31 -9.26
C ASP A 298 5.68 -9.86 -8.79
N TYR A 299 6.89 -9.30 -8.83
CA TYR A 299 7.19 -7.90 -8.58
C TYR A 299 8.22 -7.35 -9.56
N ALA A 300 8.12 -6.07 -9.89
CA ALA A 300 9.05 -5.38 -10.78
C ALA A 300 9.29 -3.94 -10.31
N LEU A 301 10.52 -3.45 -10.48
CA LEU A 301 10.88 -2.08 -10.18
C LEU A 301 11.09 -1.28 -11.47
N LEU A 302 10.42 -0.16 -11.57
CA LEU A 302 10.51 0.80 -12.67
C LEU A 302 11.29 2.03 -12.21
N GLU A 303 12.39 2.34 -12.88
CA GLU A 303 13.12 3.59 -12.67
C GLU A 303 12.62 4.64 -13.67
N LEU A 304 12.13 5.76 -13.17
CA LEU A 304 11.68 6.88 -13.99
C LEU A 304 12.87 7.61 -14.62
N ARG A 305 12.66 8.17 -15.82
CA ARG A 305 13.70 8.98 -16.48
C ARG A 305 14.05 10.24 -15.68
N TRP A 306 13.08 10.80 -14.94
CA TRP A 306 13.21 12.01 -14.14
C TRP A 306 12.51 11.82 -12.77
N PRO A 307 13.08 12.39 -11.70
CA PRO A 307 12.45 12.35 -10.39
C PRO A 307 11.07 13.03 -10.40
N HIS A 308 10.16 12.49 -9.62
CA HIS A 308 8.87 13.11 -9.35
C HIS A 308 8.91 13.97 -8.08
N LYS A 309 7.87 14.81 -7.88
CA LYS A 309 7.76 15.70 -6.72
C LYS A 309 6.67 15.26 -5.75
N ARG A 310 6.09 14.06 -5.93
CA ARG A 310 5.05 13.53 -5.03
C ARG A 310 5.65 12.83 -3.82
N PRO A 311 4.91 12.70 -2.72
CA PRO A 311 5.25 11.77 -1.66
C PRO A 311 5.45 10.36 -2.21
N PHE A 312 6.26 9.58 -1.56
CA PHE A 312 6.44 8.15 -1.82
C PHE A 312 6.30 7.39 -0.50
N MET A 313 6.06 6.11 -0.56
CA MET A 313 5.89 5.25 0.61
C MET A 313 7.14 4.39 0.78
N ARG A 314 7.71 4.38 1.99
CA ARG A 314 8.86 3.54 2.31
C ARG A 314 8.50 2.07 2.23
N LEU A 315 9.51 1.24 1.98
CA LEU A 315 9.40 -0.21 2.00
C LEU A 315 9.60 -0.72 3.43
N ALA A 316 9.07 -1.89 3.72
CA ALA A 316 9.42 -2.65 4.91
C ALA A 316 9.35 -4.15 4.62
N VAL A 317 10.06 -4.94 5.42
CA VAL A 317 9.82 -6.37 5.52
C VAL A 317 8.41 -6.57 6.07
N ALA A 318 7.65 -7.49 5.49
CA ALA A 318 6.33 -7.84 6.02
C ALA A 318 6.51 -8.44 7.42
N PRO A 319 5.67 -8.08 8.40
CA PRO A 319 5.70 -8.70 9.73
C PRO A 319 5.61 -10.22 9.64
N SER A 320 6.01 -10.92 10.72
CA SER A 320 5.87 -12.37 10.81
C SER A 320 4.39 -12.81 10.70
N SER A 321 4.18 -14.11 10.44
CA SER A 321 2.84 -14.69 10.35
C SER A 321 1.99 -14.41 11.58
N ASP A 322 2.56 -14.59 12.77
CA ASP A 322 1.87 -14.36 14.04
C ASP A 322 1.48 -12.88 14.22
N ASP A 323 2.23 -11.97 13.61
CA ASP A 323 2.00 -10.54 13.69
C ASP A 323 1.09 -9.99 12.60
N LEU A 324 1.04 -10.61 11.43
CA LEU A 324 0.30 -10.11 10.28
C LEU A 324 -1.12 -10.69 10.19
N ALA A 325 -1.34 -11.94 10.63
CA ALA A 325 -2.64 -12.60 10.58
C ALA A 325 -3.73 -11.77 11.27
N GLY A 326 -4.86 -11.56 10.60
CA GLY A 326 -5.97 -10.73 11.07
C GLY A 326 -5.70 -9.23 11.11
N LYS A 327 -4.45 -8.78 10.87
CA LYS A 327 -4.15 -7.35 10.76
C LYS A 327 -4.66 -6.79 9.44
N ARG A 328 -4.98 -5.52 9.45
CA ARG A 328 -5.55 -4.83 8.30
C ARG A 328 -4.46 -4.37 7.34
N ILE A 329 -4.58 -4.81 6.08
CA ILE A 329 -3.80 -4.33 4.95
C ILE A 329 -4.62 -3.36 4.10
N HIS A 330 -3.93 -2.51 3.37
CA HIS A 330 -4.50 -1.43 2.58
C HIS A 330 -3.80 -1.35 1.22
N PHE A 331 -4.54 -1.01 0.17
CA PHE A 331 -3.94 -0.64 -1.13
C PHE A 331 -4.89 0.18 -1.99
N SER A 332 -4.32 0.91 -2.94
CA SER A 332 -5.07 1.72 -3.90
C SER A 332 -4.64 1.38 -5.32
N GLY A 333 -5.60 1.29 -6.24
CA GLY A 333 -5.33 0.92 -7.62
C GLY A 333 -6.33 1.49 -8.63
N PHE A 334 -6.08 1.19 -9.89
CA PHE A 334 -6.87 1.65 -11.03
C PHE A 334 -7.63 0.49 -11.67
N ASP A 335 -8.72 0.13 -11.05
CA ASP A 335 -9.58 -0.97 -11.47
C ASP A 335 -10.24 -0.68 -12.83
N SER A 336 -10.27 -1.66 -13.72
CA SER A 336 -10.75 -1.49 -15.11
C SER A 336 -12.24 -1.17 -15.22
N ASP A 337 -13.05 -1.60 -14.24
CA ASP A 337 -14.47 -1.30 -14.15
C ASP A 337 -14.79 0.12 -13.64
N ARG A 338 -13.78 0.84 -13.15
CA ARG A 338 -13.87 2.23 -12.68
C ARG A 338 -12.86 3.13 -13.41
N PRO A 339 -12.96 3.30 -14.71
CA PRO A 339 -11.93 3.91 -15.54
C PRO A 339 -11.68 5.37 -15.18
N GLY A 340 -10.41 5.69 -14.91
CA GLY A 340 -9.97 7.04 -14.54
C GLY A 340 -10.12 7.38 -13.07
N GLU A 341 -10.66 6.48 -12.24
CA GLU A 341 -10.79 6.67 -10.81
C GLU A 341 -9.69 5.94 -10.05
N LEU A 342 -9.25 6.48 -8.92
CA LEU A 342 -8.43 5.79 -7.95
C LEU A 342 -9.33 5.09 -6.95
N VAL A 343 -9.13 3.79 -6.78
CA VAL A 343 -9.95 2.93 -5.93
C VAL A 343 -9.12 2.47 -4.75
N TYR A 344 -9.58 2.75 -3.54
CA TYR A 344 -8.99 2.33 -2.28
C TYR A 344 -9.73 1.16 -1.68
N ARG A 345 -9.03 0.26 -1.00
CA ARG A 345 -9.57 -0.88 -0.28
C ARG A 345 -8.71 -1.28 0.90
N PHE A 346 -9.33 -1.96 1.83
CA PHE A 346 -8.67 -2.56 2.98
C PHE A 346 -9.43 -3.80 3.44
N CYS A 347 -8.73 -4.76 3.99
CA CYS A 347 -9.28 -5.98 4.57
C CYS A 347 -8.30 -6.59 5.58
N PRO A 348 -8.72 -7.57 6.38
CA PRO A 348 -7.78 -8.38 7.14
C PRO A 348 -6.94 -9.27 6.22
N VAL A 349 -5.79 -9.70 6.69
CA VAL A 349 -5.05 -10.83 6.14
C VAL A 349 -5.75 -12.10 6.60
N GLU A 350 -6.11 -12.96 5.66
CA GLU A 350 -6.83 -14.21 5.93
C GLU A 350 -5.85 -15.37 6.19
N ASP A 351 -4.78 -15.43 5.39
CA ASP A 351 -3.78 -16.48 5.44
C ASP A 351 -2.48 -15.98 4.81
N GLU A 352 -1.36 -16.66 5.02
CA GLU A 352 -0.08 -16.34 4.40
C GLU A 352 0.81 -17.56 4.23
N SER A 353 1.70 -17.48 3.26
CA SER A 353 2.87 -18.35 3.14
C SER A 353 4.13 -17.52 3.34
N ASN A 354 5.30 -18.16 3.26
CA ASN A 354 6.57 -17.43 3.30
C ASN A 354 6.62 -16.27 2.29
N ASP A 355 6.02 -16.42 1.12
CA ASP A 355 6.19 -15.55 -0.03
C ASP A 355 4.93 -14.78 -0.45
N LEU A 356 3.75 -15.16 0.05
CA LEU A 356 2.47 -14.60 -0.37
C LEU A 356 1.60 -14.22 0.83
N ILE A 357 0.79 -13.16 0.66
CA ILE A 357 -0.27 -12.72 1.56
C ILE A 357 -1.59 -13.04 0.89
N TYR A 358 -2.43 -13.86 1.52
CA TYR A 358 -3.76 -14.25 1.08
C TYR A 358 -4.82 -13.39 1.75
N GLN A 359 -5.77 -12.86 0.96
CA GLN A 359 -6.74 -11.90 1.47
C GLN A 359 -8.00 -11.84 0.60
N HIS A 360 -9.07 -11.27 1.16
CA HIS A 360 -10.36 -11.08 0.48
C HIS A 360 -10.69 -9.60 0.21
N CYS A 361 -9.69 -8.72 0.11
CA CYS A 361 -9.93 -7.38 -0.39
C CYS A 361 -10.43 -7.42 -1.84
N ASP A 362 -11.52 -6.74 -2.11
CA ASP A 362 -12.10 -6.71 -3.46
C ASP A 362 -11.16 -6.03 -4.47
N ALA A 363 -11.00 -6.65 -5.62
CA ALA A 363 -10.16 -6.14 -6.71
C ALA A 363 -10.78 -6.44 -8.08
N ARG A 364 -10.35 -5.70 -9.09
CA ARG A 364 -10.66 -5.95 -10.49
C ARG A 364 -9.39 -5.83 -11.32
N PRO A 365 -9.38 -6.38 -12.55
CA PRO A 365 -8.26 -6.23 -13.47
C PRO A 365 -7.76 -4.78 -13.54
N GLY A 366 -6.45 -4.58 -13.47
CA GLY A 366 -5.83 -3.26 -13.37
C GLY A 366 -5.41 -2.84 -11.96
N ALA A 367 -5.95 -3.45 -10.90
CA ALA A 367 -5.45 -3.30 -9.53
C ALA A 367 -4.07 -3.95 -9.34
N SER A 368 -3.69 -4.90 -10.20
CA SER A 368 -2.38 -5.56 -10.21
C SER A 368 -1.23 -4.55 -10.15
N GLY A 369 -0.24 -4.82 -9.30
CA GLY A 369 0.89 -3.93 -9.04
C GLY A 369 0.63 -2.83 -8.01
N SER A 370 -0.55 -2.77 -7.39
CA SER A 370 -0.81 -1.89 -6.26
C SER A 370 0.12 -2.22 -5.10
N GLY A 371 0.70 -1.21 -4.45
CA GLY A 371 1.47 -1.40 -3.23
C GLY A 371 0.55 -1.73 -2.07
N VAL A 372 0.75 -2.93 -1.50
CA VAL A 372 0.06 -3.36 -0.28
C VAL A 372 0.84 -2.84 0.91
N TYR A 373 0.18 -2.10 1.80
CA TYR A 373 0.83 -1.48 2.94
C TYR A 373 0.09 -1.74 4.24
N GLY A 374 0.86 -1.72 5.32
CA GLY A 374 0.38 -1.74 6.69
C GLY A 374 0.84 -0.52 7.47
N ARG A 375 0.36 -0.38 8.70
CA ARG A 375 0.86 0.60 9.66
C ARG A 375 1.85 -0.10 10.58
N LEU A 376 3.12 0.23 10.43
CA LEU A 376 4.23 -0.36 11.17
C LEU A 376 4.89 0.69 12.06
N TRP A 377 5.47 0.23 13.16
CA TRP A 377 6.29 1.09 14.01
C TRP A 377 7.64 1.36 13.34
N ASP A 378 8.04 2.60 13.28
CA ASP A 378 9.35 3.00 12.79
C ASP A 378 10.24 3.36 13.99
N ASN A 379 11.22 2.50 14.29
CA ASN A 379 12.12 2.68 15.42
C ASN A 379 13.04 3.91 15.26
N THR A 380 13.33 4.32 14.02
CA THR A 380 14.19 5.47 13.75
C THR A 380 13.46 6.79 13.98
N LEU A 381 12.16 6.84 13.65
CA LEU A 381 11.32 8.02 13.75
C LEU A 381 10.46 8.02 15.02
N ASP A 382 10.49 6.95 15.81
CA ASP A 382 9.69 6.72 17.02
C ASP A 382 8.19 7.00 16.82
N ARG A 383 7.65 6.46 15.71
CA ARG A 383 6.24 6.64 15.34
C ARG A 383 5.69 5.57 14.40
N TRP A 384 4.38 5.47 14.37
CA TRP A 384 3.70 4.61 13.41
C TRP A 384 3.71 5.21 12.00
N GLU A 385 4.24 4.47 11.04
CA GLU A 385 4.26 4.84 9.62
C GLU A 385 3.53 3.83 8.73
N ARG A 386 3.07 4.30 7.57
CA ARG A 386 2.57 3.41 6.52
C ARG A 386 3.75 3.00 5.66
N LYS A 387 4.03 1.69 5.61
CA LYS A 387 5.12 1.11 4.82
C LYS A 387 4.59 0.04 3.88
N VAL A 388 5.14 -0.03 2.66
CA VAL A 388 4.80 -1.07 1.67
C VAL A 388 5.43 -2.37 2.12
N ILE A 389 4.61 -3.41 2.30
CA ILE A 389 5.01 -4.76 2.74
C ILE A 389 4.78 -5.82 1.67
N GLY A 390 4.22 -5.42 0.52
CA GLY A 390 3.95 -6.33 -0.58
C GLY A 390 3.41 -5.64 -1.83
N VAL A 391 3.21 -6.42 -2.88
CA VAL A 391 2.62 -5.99 -4.16
C VAL A 391 1.42 -6.86 -4.49
N PHE A 392 0.27 -6.24 -4.77
CA PHE A 392 -0.92 -6.96 -5.21
C PHE A 392 -0.64 -7.62 -6.57
N SER A 393 -0.72 -8.94 -6.60
CA SER A 393 -0.47 -9.77 -7.78
C SER A 393 -1.76 -10.06 -8.52
N GLY A 394 -2.60 -10.91 -7.97
CA GLY A 394 -3.80 -11.35 -8.64
C GLY A 394 -4.65 -12.26 -7.77
N HIS A 395 -5.12 -13.35 -8.36
CA HIS A 395 -6.01 -14.31 -7.73
C HIS A 395 -5.40 -15.71 -7.78
N GLN A 396 -5.51 -16.47 -6.69
CA GLN A 396 -5.05 -17.85 -6.62
C GLN A 396 -6.10 -18.77 -6.00
N TRP A 397 -6.21 -19.94 -6.61
CA TRP A 397 -6.93 -21.08 -6.06
C TRP A 397 -5.92 -21.95 -5.29
N LEU A 398 -6.18 -22.17 -4.01
CA LEU A 398 -5.44 -23.13 -3.20
C LEU A 398 -6.26 -24.41 -3.06
N GLU A 399 -5.63 -25.57 -3.25
CA GLU A 399 -6.21 -26.87 -2.98
C GLU A 399 -5.30 -27.58 -1.97
N ILE A 400 -5.71 -27.57 -0.71
CA ILE A 400 -4.98 -28.14 0.41
C ILE A 400 -5.91 -29.10 1.14
N ASN A 401 -5.46 -30.33 1.38
CA ASN A 401 -6.25 -31.40 2.03
C ASN A 401 -7.61 -31.65 1.35
N GLY A 402 -7.68 -31.51 0.01
CA GLY A 402 -8.92 -31.68 -0.76
C GLY A 402 -9.92 -30.53 -0.63
N GLU A 403 -9.60 -29.47 0.11
CA GLU A 403 -10.39 -28.25 0.18
C GLU A 403 -9.90 -27.22 -0.86
N ASN A 404 -10.84 -26.59 -1.56
CA ASN A 404 -10.55 -25.51 -2.49
C ASN A 404 -10.91 -24.17 -1.85
N ARG A 405 -9.91 -23.28 -1.74
CA ARG A 405 -10.04 -21.92 -1.26
C ARG A 405 -9.63 -20.95 -2.36
N ASP A 406 -10.31 -19.84 -2.46
CA ASP A 406 -9.98 -18.79 -3.42
C ASP A 406 -9.60 -17.49 -2.70
N TYR A 407 -8.48 -16.90 -3.11
CA TYR A 407 -7.95 -15.69 -2.51
C TYR A 407 -7.49 -14.68 -3.56
N ASN A 408 -7.64 -13.42 -3.26
CA ASN A 408 -6.79 -12.39 -3.84
C ASN A 408 -5.43 -12.42 -3.13
N VAL A 409 -4.34 -12.25 -3.89
CA VAL A 409 -2.98 -12.54 -3.43
C VAL A 409 -2.07 -11.34 -3.64
N ALA A 410 -1.21 -11.08 -2.67
CA ALA A 410 -0.10 -10.15 -2.80
C ALA A 410 1.24 -10.87 -2.55
N VAL A 411 2.27 -10.49 -3.31
CA VAL A 411 3.65 -10.91 -3.01
C VAL A 411 4.05 -10.28 -1.69
N ARG A 412 4.51 -11.12 -0.75
CA ARG A 412 5.00 -10.70 0.56
C ARG A 412 6.46 -10.29 0.46
N PHE A 413 6.86 -9.20 1.09
CA PHE A 413 8.26 -8.81 1.16
C PHE A 413 8.95 -9.52 2.31
N THR A 414 9.55 -10.67 1.98
CA THR A 414 10.50 -11.35 2.85
C THR A 414 11.77 -10.49 3.02
N PRO A 415 12.62 -10.75 4.04
CA PRO A 415 13.89 -10.05 4.19
C PRO A 415 14.73 -10.02 2.91
N LEU A 416 14.80 -11.11 2.16
CA LEU A 416 15.56 -11.20 0.91
C LEU A 416 14.95 -10.39 -0.24
N LYS A 417 13.63 -10.43 -0.42
CA LYS A 417 12.93 -9.60 -1.43
C LYS A 417 13.06 -8.12 -1.10
N PHE A 418 12.92 -7.77 0.18
CA PHE A 418 13.17 -6.41 0.64
C PHE A 418 14.59 -5.97 0.32
N ALA A 419 15.61 -6.76 0.68
CA ALA A 419 17.00 -6.46 0.40
C ALA A 419 17.26 -6.29 -1.11
N GLN A 420 16.69 -7.13 -1.96
CA GLN A 420 16.80 -7.00 -3.41
C GLN A 420 16.18 -5.71 -3.93
N ILE A 421 14.92 -5.42 -3.53
CA ILE A 421 14.22 -4.21 -4.00
C ILE A 421 14.95 -2.96 -3.49
N CYS A 422 15.39 -2.97 -2.26
CA CYS A 422 16.15 -1.90 -1.65
C CYS A 422 17.47 -1.66 -2.42
N TYR A 423 18.23 -2.73 -2.71
CA TYR A 423 19.40 -2.63 -3.57
C TYR A 423 19.06 -2.03 -4.96
N TRP A 424 17.93 -2.40 -5.53
CA TRP A 424 17.49 -1.83 -6.81
C TRP A 424 17.19 -0.33 -6.74
N VAL A 425 16.72 0.15 -5.59
CA VAL A 425 16.39 1.56 -5.35
C VAL A 425 17.65 2.38 -5.08
N HIS A 426 18.54 1.91 -4.20
CA HIS A 426 19.67 2.69 -3.68
C HIS A 426 21.00 2.37 -4.37
N GLY A 427 21.15 1.18 -4.95
CA GLY A 427 22.39 0.73 -5.60
C GLY A 427 23.48 0.25 -4.63
N ASN A 428 23.20 0.28 -3.32
CA ASN A 428 24.09 -0.20 -2.28
C ASN A 428 23.27 -0.82 -1.14
N LYS A 429 23.95 -1.56 -0.23
CA LYS A 429 23.32 -2.23 0.92
C LYS A 429 23.20 -1.34 2.16
N VAL A 430 23.97 -0.26 2.25
CA VAL A 430 24.06 0.57 3.46
C VAL A 430 22.80 1.37 3.69
N ASP A 431 22.26 1.95 2.62
CA ASP A 431 21.03 2.74 2.70
C ASP A 431 19.79 1.88 3.01
N CYS A 432 19.88 0.56 2.78
CA CYS A 432 18.81 -0.41 3.06
C CYS A 432 18.66 -0.74 4.55
N SER A 433 19.67 -0.55 5.35
CA SER A 433 19.63 -0.81 6.79
C SER A 433 19.08 0.39 7.59
N GLN A 434 18.85 1.53 6.95
CA GLN A 434 18.35 2.76 7.58
C GLN A 434 16.85 3.01 7.33
N ASP A 435 16.21 2.23 6.47
CA ASP A 435 14.76 2.31 6.18
C ASP A 435 13.97 1.32 7.04
#